data_774632d204322352884c53a8221d707c
#
_entry.id   774632d204322352884c53a8221d707c
#
_cell.length_a   1.000
_cell.length_b   1.000
_cell.length_c   1.000
_cell.angle_alpha   90.00
_cell.angle_beta   90.00
_cell.angle_gamma   90.00
#
_symmetry.space_group_name_H-M   'P 1'
#
loop_
_entity.id
_entity.type
_entity.pdbx_description
1 polymer ?
#
loop_
_entity_poly.entity_id
_entity_poly.type
_entity_poly.pdbx_seq_one_letter_code
_entity_poly.pdbx_strand_id
1 'polypeptide(L)'
;MLSSKASLRLTLLASAIFLAACQPKADPKDSQEQQKSTVQEQKPVELTLKGETIPSKVVLPDCDGKTCPEFTVERLQSNFPFIDKIIDQQILNTLNQILEIAEPDAKGTQAEQKVEASAVAGAEQKNTFDAQVQRYANSFIDLDNELKALSSNHQINLLVKPKILQAQGKVVTVVLNSSSYLGGAHGSAAQHYYNFDLKEQKQIKLEDLLRPQQKAALEKLAHEAFKTWVMDSKLADNVADYEQAWPFKLSNNFLLGEQGLILQYGEYEIGPYVVGLPRLVIPYDQLQDVLKEEYLPQPKAKPASAPVAKSAG
;
A
#
# COMPACT_ATOMS: atom_id res chain seq x y z
N MET A 1 18.29 46.62 -35.43
CA MET A 1 19.07 47.80 -35.00
C MET A 1 19.49 47.57 -33.55
N LEU A 2 20.81 47.52 -33.37
CA LEU A 2 21.64 47.78 -32.18
C LEU A 2 21.31 46.94 -30.90
N SER A 3 22.08 45.99 -30.50
CA SER A 3 23.54 45.89 -30.17
C SER A 3 23.91 46.58 -28.87
N SER A 4 24.39 45.81 -27.89
CA SER A 4 25.59 46.06 -27.06
C SER A 4 25.61 45.05 -25.88
N LYS A 5 26.44 44.05 -25.76
CA LYS A 5 27.88 43.85 -25.55
C LYS A 5 28.40 44.29 -24.17
N ALA A 6 28.98 43.28 -23.50
CA ALA A 6 30.21 43.26 -22.69
C ALA A 6 30.06 43.76 -21.24
N SER A 7 30.70 43.17 -20.20
CA SER A 7 32.10 42.71 -20.06
C SER A 7 32.29 41.89 -18.77
N LEU A 8 32.93 40.85 -18.84
CA LEU A 8 34.07 40.21 -18.17
C LEU A 8 34.80 41.06 -17.16
N ARG A 9 34.96 40.66 -15.88
CA ARG A 9 36.14 40.93 -15.05
C ARG A 9 36.50 39.75 -14.17
N LEU A 10 37.61 39.19 -14.52
CA LEU A 10 38.51 38.25 -13.85
C LEU A 10 39.34 39.00 -12.83
N THR A 11 39.46 38.54 -11.57
CA THR A 11 40.54 38.90 -10.68
C THR A 11 41.06 37.69 -9.93
N LEU A 12 42.21 37.22 -10.37
CA LEU A 12 43.18 36.41 -9.62
C LEU A 12 43.83 37.29 -8.55
N LEU A 13 44.03 36.75 -7.34
CA LEU A 13 45.17 37.14 -6.50
C LEU A 13 45.66 35.89 -5.76
N ALA A 14 46.85 35.50 -6.15
CA ALA A 14 47.72 34.57 -5.44
C ALA A 14 48.53 35.34 -4.44
N SER A 15 48.84 34.77 -3.29
CA SER A 15 50.02 35.11 -2.50
C SER A 15 50.44 33.92 -1.65
N ALA A 16 51.68 33.56 -1.88
CA ALA A 16 52.43 32.48 -1.29
C ALA A 16 53.32 33.01 -0.13
N ILE A 17 53.99 32.04 0.54
CA ILE A 17 55.30 32.12 1.21
C ILE A 17 55.21 32.44 2.72
N PHE A 18 55.89 31.74 3.69
CA PHE A 18 57.23 31.17 3.89
C PHE A 18 57.23 30.20 5.08
N LEU A 19 57.83 29.08 4.99
CA LEU A 19 59.08 28.51 5.51
C LEU A 19 59.59 28.96 6.92
N ALA A 20 59.71 27.95 7.80
CA ALA A 20 60.94 27.83 8.62
C ALA A 20 61.04 26.40 9.17
N ALA A 21 62.16 25.80 8.88
CA ALA A 21 62.60 24.47 9.33
C ALA A 21 63.23 24.55 10.73
N CYS A 22 63.23 23.44 11.47
CA CYS A 22 64.33 22.99 12.30
C CYS A 22 64.14 21.54 12.68
N GLN A 23 65.00 20.66 12.15
CA GLN A 23 65.26 19.30 12.68
C GLN A 23 66.31 19.40 13.80
N PRO A 24 66.33 18.40 14.71
CA PRO A 24 67.48 17.49 14.71
C PRO A 24 67.16 16.00 14.74
N LYS A 25 68.13 15.24 14.23
CA LYS A 25 68.25 13.80 14.11
C LYS A 25 68.22 13.05 15.44
N ALA A 26 67.65 11.85 15.45
CA ALA A 26 68.20 10.65 16.09
C ALA A 26 67.53 9.42 15.51
N ASP A 27 68.31 8.37 15.29
CA ASP A 27 68.16 7.18 14.50
C ASP A 27 67.26 6.05 15.15
N PRO A 28 67.10 4.89 14.50
CA PRO A 28 65.81 4.22 14.36
C PRO A 28 65.68 2.97 15.25
N LYS A 29 64.44 2.63 15.64
CA LYS A 29 64.02 1.25 15.90
C LYS A 29 62.54 1.09 15.72
N ASP A 30 62.21 0.29 14.73
CA ASP A 30 61.14 -0.69 14.65
C ASP A 30 59.88 -0.52 15.52
N SER A 31 58.77 -0.17 14.87
CA SER A 31 57.46 -0.77 15.16
C SER A 31 56.50 -0.30 14.09
N GLN A 32 56.27 -1.14 13.09
CA GLN A 32 55.15 -1.03 12.19
C GLN A 32 53.86 -1.37 12.95
N GLU A 33 53.18 -0.36 13.48
CA GLU A 33 51.76 -0.46 13.79
C GLU A 33 50.94 -0.14 12.55
N GLN A 34 50.51 -1.20 11.88
CA GLN A 34 49.46 -1.13 10.87
C GLN A 34 48.18 -0.63 11.52
N GLN A 35 47.86 0.65 11.32
CA GLN A 35 46.53 1.18 11.52
C GLN A 35 45.59 0.49 10.51
N LYS A 36 44.98 -0.62 10.98
CA LYS A 36 43.85 -1.26 10.36
C LYS A 36 42.67 -0.32 10.51
N SER A 37 42.43 0.52 9.51
CA SER A 37 41.18 1.28 9.42
C SER A 37 40.03 0.26 9.27
N THR A 38 39.35 0.03 10.38
CA THR A 38 38.08 -0.70 10.41
C THR A 38 37.07 0.17 9.69
N VAL A 39 36.85 -0.10 8.42
CA VAL A 39 35.67 0.34 7.72
C VAL A 39 34.50 -0.34 8.42
N GLN A 40 33.81 0.37 9.29
CA GLN A 40 32.54 -0.06 9.82
C GLN A 40 31.57 -0.09 8.64
N GLU A 41 31.26 -1.27 8.16
CA GLU A 41 30.18 -1.53 7.24
C GLU A 41 28.88 -1.08 7.93
N GLN A 42 28.44 0.13 7.61
CA GLN A 42 27.16 0.66 8.10
C GLN A 42 26.08 -0.24 7.52
N LYS A 43 25.46 -1.08 8.37
CA LYS A 43 24.26 -1.81 8.02
C LYS A 43 23.25 -0.83 7.39
N PRO A 44 22.69 -1.15 6.23
CA PRO A 44 21.67 -0.31 5.61
C PRO A 44 20.57 -0.01 6.63
N VAL A 45 20.23 1.24 6.81
CA VAL A 45 19.11 1.63 7.68
C VAL A 45 17.84 1.08 7.02
N GLU A 46 17.23 0.10 7.64
CA GLU A 46 15.99 -0.49 7.16
C GLU A 46 14.85 0.51 7.36
N LEU A 47 14.22 0.92 6.26
CA LEU A 47 13.08 1.82 6.28
C LEU A 47 11.88 1.10 6.90
N THR A 48 11.15 1.79 7.77
CA THR A 48 9.99 1.26 8.46
C THR A 48 8.79 2.17 8.23
N LEU A 49 7.68 1.59 7.78
CA LEU A 49 6.40 2.29 7.70
C LEU A 49 5.81 2.41 9.12
N LYS A 50 5.63 3.64 9.58
CA LYS A 50 4.99 3.97 10.86
C LYS A 50 3.81 4.87 10.58
N GLY A 51 2.71 4.68 11.31
CA GLY A 51 1.53 5.50 11.14
C GLY A 51 0.40 5.00 12.02
N GLU A 52 -0.64 5.80 12.06
CA GLU A 52 -1.89 5.53 12.76
C GLU A 52 -3.08 5.79 11.85
N THR A 53 -4.23 5.26 12.20
CA THR A 53 -5.48 5.59 11.54
C THR A 53 -6.17 6.70 12.30
N ILE A 54 -6.66 7.70 11.57
CA ILE A 54 -7.39 8.83 12.13
C ILE A 54 -8.78 8.91 11.50
N PRO A 55 -9.83 9.23 12.29
CA PRO A 55 -11.17 9.41 11.74
C PRO A 55 -11.21 10.58 10.75
N SER A 56 -11.98 10.43 9.66
CA SER A 56 -12.34 11.55 8.79
C SER A 56 -13.25 12.51 9.53
N LYS A 57 -13.09 13.80 9.26
CA LYS A 57 -13.92 14.85 9.84
C LYS A 57 -15.22 14.97 9.06
N VAL A 58 -16.19 14.13 9.42
CA VAL A 58 -17.52 14.09 8.80
C VAL A 58 -18.54 14.55 9.81
N VAL A 59 -19.48 15.37 9.36
CA VAL A 59 -20.64 15.83 10.15
C VAL A 59 -21.87 15.06 9.68
N LEU A 60 -22.46 14.29 10.59
CA LEU A 60 -23.72 13.61 10.35
C LEU A 60 -24.85 14.37 11.08
N PRO A 61 -26.10 14.27 10.62
CA PRO A 61 -27.24 14.82 11.34
C PRO A 61 -27.39 14.17 12.72
N ASP A 62 -27.91 14.92 13.66
CA ASP A 62 -28.28 14.37 14.97
C ASP A 62 -29.32 13.27 14.80
N CYS A 63 -29.13 12.17 15.50
CA CYS A 63 -30.04 11.03 15.51
C CYS A 63 -30.22 10.52 16.92
N ASP A 64 -31.46 10.50 17.38
CA ASP A 64 -31.87 10.04 18.71
C ASP A 64 -32.66 8.71 18.69
N GLY A 65 -32.79 8.12 17.49
CA GLY A 65 -33.50 6.88 17.25
C GLY A 65 -32.69 5.62 17.57
N LYS A 66 -33.37 4.47 17.54
CA LYS A 66 -32.73 3.15 17.73
C LYS A 66 -32.06 2.63 16.46
N THR A 67 -32.31 3.23 15.30
CA THR A 67 -31.84 2.83 13.98
C THR A 67 -31.02 3.94 13.33
N CYS A 68 -30.12 4.55 14.13
CA CYS A 68 -29.21 5.57 13.61
C CYS A 68 -28.23 4.97 12.59
N PRO A 69 -28.06 5.59 11.43
CA PRO A 69 -27.10 5.12 10.43
C PRO A 69 -25.67 5.31 10.95
N GLU A 70 -24.79 4.32 10.66
CA GLU A 70 -23.40 4.35 11.09
C GLU A 70 -22.48 4.53 9.87
N PHE A 71 -21.84 5.68 9.76
CA PHE A 71 -20.87 5.98 8.71
C PHE A 71 -19.50 6.24 9.32
N THR A 72 -18.55 5.33 9.08
CA THR A 72 -17.20 5.42 9.64
C THR A 72 -16.18 5.31 8.51
N VAL A 73 -15.40 6.35 8.33
CA VAL A 73 -14.26 6.38 7.41
C VAL A 73 -13.03 6.85 8.17
N GLU A 74 -12.01 6.01 8.19
CA GLU A 74 -10.69 6.36 8.73
C GLU A 74 -9.69 6.47 7.59
N ARG A 75 -8.69 7.33 7.76
CA ARG A 75 -7.57 7.48 6.83
C ARG A 75 -6.25 7.10 7.50
N LEU A 76 -5.26 6.78 6.71
CA LEU A 76 -3.90 6.55 7.19
C LEU A 76 -3.16 7.88 7.30
N GLN A 77 -2.46 8.09 8.41
CA GLN A 77 -1.46 9.14 8.58
C GLN A 77 -0.13 8.47 8.91
N SER A 78 0.78 8.44 7.95
CA SER A 78 2.05 7.75 8.08
C SER A 78 3.25 8.67 7.90
N ASN A 79 4.45 8.12 8.13
CA ASN A 79 5.71 8.79 7.84
C ASN A 79 6.09 8.76 6.33
N PHE A 80 5.20 8.26 5.45
CA PHE A 80 5.35 8.25 3.99
C PHE A 80 4.13 8.87 3.29
N PRO A 81 4.12 10.19 3.06
CA PRO A 81 2.96 10.89 2.49
C PRO A 81 2.49 10.36 1.12
N PHE A 82 3.36 9.72 0.34
CA PHE A 82 2.97 9.11 -0.93
C PHE A 82 2.02 7.92 -0.72
N ILE A 83 2.21 7.14 0.36
CA ILE A 83 1.32 6.03 0.75
C ILE A 83 -0.03 6.60 1.19
N ASP A 84 -0.01 7.61 2.06
CA ASP A 84 -1.24 8.24 2.57
C ASP A 84 -2.10 8.74 1.42
N LYS A 85 -1.49 9.43 0.44
CA LYS A 85 -2.19 9.92 -0.75
C LYS A 85 -2.81 8.79 -1.60
N ILE A 86 -2.09 7.68 -1.79
CA ILE A 86 -2.62 6.53 -2.53
C ILE A 86 -3.77 5.90 -1.76
N ILE A 87 -3.63 5.69 -0.46
CA ILE A 87 -4.67 5.10 0.39
C ILE A 87 -5.90 6.01 0.45
N ASP A 88 -5.75 7.32 0.59
CA ASP A 88 -6.86 8.27 0.52
C ASP A 88 -7.66 8.13 -0.79
N GLN A 89 -6.96 8.04 -1.93
CA GLN A 89 -7.63 7.83 -3.22
C GLN A 89 -8.37 6.49 -3.26
N GLN A 90 -7.80 5.43 -2.69
CA GLN A 90 -8.45 4.12 -2.67
C GLN A 90 -9.67 4.09 -1.72
N ILE A 91 -9.63 4.84 -0.62
CA ILE A 91 -10.80 5.04 0.24
C ILE A 91 -11.94 5.69 -0.55
N LEU A 92 -11.66 6.76 -1.28
CA LEU A 92 -12.67 7.43 -2.11
C LEU A 92 -13.22 6.53 -3.22
N ASN A 93 -12.36 5.75 -3.88
CA ASN A 93 -12.79 4.76 -4.87
C ASN A 93 -13.70 3.69 -4.26
N THR A 94 -13.37 3.22 -3.05
CA THR A 94 -14.18 2.24 -2.32
C THR A 94 -15.54 2.81 -1.93
N LEU A 95 -15.59 4.05 -1.44
CA LEU A 95 -16.86 4.74 -1.13
C LEU A 95 -17.72 4.90 -2.38
N ASN A 96 -17.11 5.28 -3.51
CA ASN A 96 -17.81 5.40 -4.78
C ASN A 96 -18.42 4.06 -5.23
N GLN A 97 -17.66 2.96 -5.12
CA GLN A 97 -18.13 1.62 -5.48
C GLN A 97 -19.27 1.14 -4.57
N ILE A 98 -19.19 1.40 -3.25
CA ILE A 98 -20.22 0.97 -2.29
C ILE A 98 -21.53 1.75 -2.49
N LEU A 99 -21.44 3.07 -2.73
CA LEU A 99 -22.60 3.94 -2.81
C LEU A 99 -23.07 4.20 -4.24
N GLU A 100 -22.37 3.64 -5.26
CA GLU A 100 -22.69 3.77 -6.68
C GLU A 100 -22.95 5.22 -7.12
N ILE A 101 -22.25 6.18 -6.50
CA ILE A 101 -22.39 7.58 -6.86
C ILE A 101 -21.75 7.79 -8.23
N ALA A 102 -22.56 8.15 -9.23
CA ALA A 102 -22.04 8.57 -10.52
C ALA A 102 -21.10 9.76 -10.32
N GLU A 103 -19.84 9.64 -10.74
CA GLU A 103 -18.98 10.83 -10.79
C GLU A 103 -19.65 11.88 -11.67
N PRO A 104 -19.72 13.15 -11.21
CA PRO A 104 -20.19 14.21 -12.09
C PRO A 104 -19.30 14.20 -13.33
N ASP A 105 -19.91 13.93 -14.48
CA ASP A 105 -19.25 13.74 -15.77
C ASP A 105 -18.08 14.72 -15.95
N ALA A 106 -16.87 14.19 -16.04
CA ALA A 106 -15.66 14.93 -16.43
C ALA A 106 -15.71 15.37 -17.92
N LYS A 107 -16.88 15.30 -18.55
CA LYS A 107 -17.19 15.76 -19.90
C LYS A 107 -18.10 17.00 -19.86
N GLY A 108 -17.68 18.01 -19.13
CA GLY A 108 -18.26 19.35 -19.17
C GLY A 108 -17.29 20.29 -19.83
N THR A 109 -17.43 20.49 -21.15
CA THR A 109 -17.09 21.67 -21.95
C THR A 109 -16.01 22.60 -21.37
N GLN A 110 -14.87 22.66 -22.07
CA GLN A 110 -13.96 23.80 -22.01
C GLN A 110 -14.72 25.09 -22.29
N ALA A 111 -15.16 25.74 -21.24
CA ALA A 111 -15.48 27.16 -21.25
C ALA A 111 -14.39 27.85 -20.45
N GLU A 112 -13.53 28.57 -21.18
CA GLU A 112 -12.55 29.51 -20.62
C GLU A 112 -13.26 30.47 -19.67
N GLN A 113 -13.13 30.27 -18.36
CA GLN A 113 -13.44 31.28 -17.37
C GLN A 113 -12.18 31.74 -16.68
N LYS A 114 -11.82 32.96 -16.99
CA LYS A 114 -10.82 33.78 -16.30
C LYS A 114 -11.23 33.89 -14.83
N VAL A 115 -10.58 33.11 -13.95
CA VAL A 115 -10.93 33.07 -12.53
C VAL A 115 -10.08 34.09 -11.79
N GLU A 116 -10.73 35.05 -11.15
CA GLU A 116 -10.10 36.01 -10.25
C GLU A 116 -9.55 35.29 -9.00
N ALA A 117 -8.41 35.77 -8.47
CA ALA A 117 -7.63 35.15 -7.40
C ALA A 117 -8.39 34.89 -6.09
N SER A 118 -9.62 35.38 -5.93
CA SER A 118 -10.44 35.19 -4.72
C SER A 118 -11.20 33.83 -4.69
N ALA A 119 -11.29 33.13 -5.82
CA ALA A 119 -12.00 31.84 -5.92
C ALA A 119 -11.13 30.61 -5.60
N VAL A 120 -9.80 30.77 -5.57
CA VAL A 120 -8.86 29.66 -5.40
C VAL A 120 -8.94 29.05 -3.99
N ALA A 121 -9.05 29.86 -2.95
CA ALA A 121 -9.14 29.37 -1.55
C ALA A 121 -10.44 28.57 -1.29
N GLY A 122 -11.55 28.96 -1.94
CA GLY A 122 -12.83 28.24 -1.82
C GLY A 122 -12.89 26.92 -2.61
N ALA A 123 -12.13 26.82 -3.70
CA ALA A 123 -12.04 25.60 -4.51
C ALA A 123 -11.13 24.55 -3.87
N GLU A 124 -10.03 24.96 -3.24
CA GLU A 124 -9.13 24.06 -2.49
C GLU A 124 -9.84 23.44 -1.28
N GLN A 125 -10.67 24.20 -0.56
CA GLN A 125 -11.42 23.72 0.59
C GLN A 125 -12.52 22.71 0.19
N LYS A 126 -13.08 22.81 -1.03
CA LYS A 126 -14.05 21.85 -1.58
C LYS A 126 -13.43 20.53 -2.06
N ASN A 127 -12.12 20.49 -2.27
CA ASN A 127 -11.39 19.33 -2.78
C ASN A 127 -10.54 18.62 -1.71
N THR A 128 -10.64 19.00 -0.44
CA THR A 128 -9.97 18.25 0.63
C THR A 128 -10.54 16.84 0.77
N PHE A 129 -9.76 15.90 1.27
CA PHE A 129 -10.22 14.53 1.51
C PHE A 129 -11.51 14.50 2.34
N ASP A 130 -11.55 15.21 3.48
CA ASP A 130 -12.72 15.25 4.36
C ASP A 130 -13.96 15.84 3.64
N ALA A 131 -13.79 16.86 2.80
CA ALA A 131 -14.89 17.40 2.02
C ALA A 131 -15.43 16.41 0.96
N GLN A 132 -14.57 15.57 0.41
CA GLN A 132 -14.98 14.50 -0.50
C GLN A 132 -15.72 13.39 0.26
N VAL A 133 -15.20 12.96 1.42
CA VAL A 133 -15.86 11.97 2.27
C VAL A 133 -17.21 12.48 2.77
N GLN A 134 -17.33 13.80 3.08
CA GLN A 134 -18.62 14.40 3.47
C GLN A 134 -19.70 14.26 2.39
N ARG A 135 -19.35 14.32 1.10
CA ARG A 135 -20.32 14.09 0.01
C ARG A 135 -20.87 12.67 0.03
N TYR A 136 -20.01 11.67 0.25
CA TYR A 136 -20.42 10.27 0.42
C TYR A 136 -21.29 10.07 1.66
N ALA A 137 -20.94 10.74 2.77
CA ALA A 137 -21.74 10.70 3.98
C ALA A 137 -23.15 11.29 3.75
N ASN A 138 -23.26 12.37 3.01
CA ASN A 138 -24.57 12.95 2.67
C ASN A 138 -25.41 11.97 1.84
N SER A 139 -24.84 11.34 0.80
CA SER A 139 -25.56 10.34 0.00
C SER A 139 -25.93 9.10 0.81
N PHE A 140 -25.12 8.71 1.78
CA PHE A 140 -25.43 7.62 2.70
C PHE A 140 -26.63 7.97 3.61
N ILE A 141 -26.70 9.22 4.09
CA ILE A 141 -27.85 9.72 4.87
C ILE A 141 -29.11 9.84 4.00
N ASP A 142 -28.99 10.27 2.76
CA ASP A 142 -30.11 10.31 1.83
C ASP A 142 -30.69 8.90 1.62
N LEU A 143 -29.84 7.89 1.43
CA LEU A 143 -30.25 6.48 1.37
C LEU A 143 -30.97 6.03 2.66
N ASP A 144 -30.46 6.39 3.84
CA ASP A 144 -31.11 6.09 5.12
C ASP A 144 -32.53 6.67 5.20
N ASN A 145 -32.68 7.92 4.76
CA ASN A 145 -33.97 8.61 4.71
C ASN A 145 -34.94 7.94 3.75
N GLU A 146 -34.48 7.52 2.57
CA GLU A 146 -35.31 6.78 1.60
C GLU A 146 -35.78 5.44 2.15
N LEU A 147 -34.88 4.67 2.77
CA LEU A 147 -35.22 3.38 3.39
C LEU A 147 -36.24 3.54 4.52
N LYS A 148 -36.09 4.57 5.36
CA LYS A 148 -37.06 4.88 6.44
C LYS A 148 -38.42 5.32 5.89
N ALA A 149 -38.44 6.06 4.79
CA ALA A 149 -39.69 6.43 4.12
C ALA A 149 -40.46 5.22 3.59
N LEU A 150 -39.74 4.14 3.24
CA LEU A 150 -40.31 2.83 2.85
C LEU A 150 -40.68 1.95 4.06
N SER A 151 -40.74 2.52 5.28
CA SER A 151 -41.01 1.81 6.53
C SER A 151 -39.99 0.72 6.88
N SER A 152 -38.78 0.85 6.40
CA SER A 152 -37.67 -0.02 6.79
C SER A 152 -37.21 0.32 8.22
N ASN A 153 -37.07 -0.70 9.07
CA ASN A 153 -36.51 -0.57 10.41
C ASN A 153 -35.05 -1.02 10.49
N HIS A 154 -34.39 -1.16 9.33
CA HIS A 154 -32.98 -1.58 9.27
C HIS A 154 -32.07 -0.40 9.59
N GLN A 155 -31.08 -0.66 10.43
CA GLN A 155 -29.96 0.25 10.66
C GLN A 155 -28.92 -0.03 9.56
N ILE A 156 -28.67 0.96 8.71
CA ILE A 156 -27.60 0.86 7.72
C ILE A 156 -26.25 1.25 8.32
N ASN A 157 -25.18 0.63 7.82
CA ASN A 157 -23.83 0.96 8.23
C ASN A 157 -22.85 0.89 7.08
N LEU A 158 -21.79 1.68 7.18
CA LEU A 158 -20.66 1.68 6.25
C LEU A 158 -19.38 1.95 7.04
N LEU A 159 -18.38 1.08 6.86
CA LEU A 159 -17.05 1.20 7.45
C LEU A 159 -15.99 1.09 6.35
N VAL A 160 -15.05 2.04 6.30
CA VAL A 160 -13.84 1.95 5.48
C VAL A 160 -12.64 2.33 6.36
N LYS A 161 -11.69 1.38 6.51
CA LYS A 161 -10.57 1.54 7.45
C LYS A 161 -9.28 0.93 6.91
N PRO A 162 -8.19 1.72 6.75
CA PRO A 162 -6.86 1.19 6.44
C PRO A 162 -6.19 0.61 7.69
N LYS A 163 -5.25 -0.33 7.49
CA LYS A 163 -4.40 -0.87 8.54
C LYS A 163 -3.03 -1.23 7.96
N ILE A 164 -1.95 -0.82 8.62
CA ILE A 164 -0.61 -1.31 8.31
C ILE A 164 -0.55 -2.79 8.73
N LEU A 165 -0.37 -3.67 7.76
CA LEU A 165 -0.28 -5.10 7.98
C LEU A 165 1.17 -5.56 8.09
N GLN A 166 2.04 -5.06 7.21
CA GLN A 166 3.48 -5.30 7.21
C GLN A 166 4.22 -3.97 7.11
N ALA A 167 5.02 -3.67 8.13
CA ALA A 167 5.66 -2.37 8.31
C ALA A 167 7.12 -2.30 7.86
N GLN A 168 7.76 -3.46 7.60
CA GLN A 168 9.20 -3.60 7.32
C GLN A 168 9.45 -4.61 6.21
N GLY A 169 10.66 -4.61 5.68
CA GLY A 169 11.12 -5.51 4.63
C GLY A 169 11.10 -4.85 3.25
N LYS A 170 11.37 -5.65 2.22
CA LYS A 170 11.39 -5.19 0.81
C LYS A 170 10.03 -4.64 0.38
N VAL A 171 8.95 -5.24 0.89
CA VAL A 171 7.58 -4.84 0.62
C VAL A 171 6.88 -4.55 1.94
N VAL A 172 6.32 -3.35 2.08
CA VAL A 172 5.38 -3.03 3.17
C VAL A 172 3.96 -3.09 2.64
N THR A 173 3.02 -3.49 3.48
CA THR A 173 1.64 -3.73 3.07
C THR A 173 0.66 -2.98 3.95
N VAL A 174 -0.25 -2.24 3.32
CA VAL A 174 -1.44 -1.66 3.94
C VAL A 174 -2.65 -2.42 3.42
N VAL A 175 -3.51 -2.89 4.32
CA VAL A 175 -4.82 -3.42 3.97
C VAL A 175 -5.89 -2.36 4.17
N LEU A 176 -6.74 -2.17 3.17
CA LEU A 176 -7.96 -1.39 3.27
C LEU A 176 -9.12 -2.35 3.49
N ASN A 177 -9.74 -2.28 4.65
CA ASN A 177 -10.92 -3.05 4.98
C ASN A 177 -12.15 -2.19 4.74
N SER A 178 -13.17 -2.77 4.12
CA SER A 178 -14.48 -2.15 4.02
C SER A 178 -15.57 -3.15 4.37
N SER A 179 -16.65 -2.64 4.95
CA SER A 179 -17.88 -3.38 5.15
C SER A 179 -19.08 -2.45 5.08
N SER A 180 -20.20 -2.95 4.60
CA SER A 180 -21.42 -2.17 4.53
C SER A 180 -22.65 -3.07 4.67
N TYR A 181 -23.71 -2.50 5.23
CA TYR A 181 -25.06 -3.00 5.13
C TYR A 181 -25.98 -1.84 4.75
N LEU A 182 -26.55 -1.92 3.58
CA LEU A 182 -27.34 -0.83 2.99
C LEU A 182 -28.83 -1.19 2.89
N GLY A 183 -29.32 -2.02 3.82
CA GLY A 183 -30.76 -2.40 3.89
C GLY A 183 -31.17 -3.56 3.00
N GLY A 184 -30.21 -4.28 2.37
CA GLY A 184 -30.46 -5.46 1.55
C GLY A 184 -30.59 -6.76 2.34
N ALA A 185 -30.54 -7.91 1.66
CA ALA A 185 -30.65 -9.24 2.27
C ALA A 185 -29.46 -9.58 3.19
N HIS A 186 -28.28 -9.04 2.93
CA HIS A 186 -27.05 -9.23 3.70
C HIS A 186 -26.11 -8.05 3.52
N GLY A 187 -25.12 -7.93 4.40
CA GLY A 187 -24.01 -6.98 4.25
C GLY A 187 -23.00 -7.43 3.21
N SER A 188 -22.06 -6.57 2.92
CA SER A 188 -20.89 -6.84 2.08
C SER A 188 -19.60 -6.48 2.80
N ALA A 189 -18.53 -7.21 2.49
CA ALA A 189 -17.20 -6.94 3.03
C ALA A 189 -16.13 -7.07 1.93
N ALA A 190 -15.04 -6.32 2.06
CA ALA A 190 -13.89 -6.46 1.18
C ALA A 190 -12.57 -6.18 1.93
N GLN A 191 -11.50 -6.77 1.44
CA GLN A 191 -10.13 -6.51 1.87
C GLN A 191 -9.27 -6.30 0.64
N HIS A 192 -8.68 -5.11 0.49
CA HIS A 192 -7.74 -4.80 -0.58
C HIS A 192 -6.35 -4.52 -0.02
N TYR A 193 -5.34 -5.21 -0.56
CA TYR A 193 -3.96 -5.08 -0.14
C TYR A 193 -3.20 -4.15 -1.08
N TYR A 194 -2.53 -3.17 -0.51
CA TYR A 194 -1.68 -2.21 -1.20
C TYR A 194 -0.25 -2.42 -0.74
N ASN A 195 0.60 -2.82 -1.67
CA ASN A 195 1.99 -3.18 -1.43
C ASN A 195 2.90 -2.05 -1.92
N PHE A 196 3.94 -1.70 -1.14
CA PHE A 196 4.81 -0.58 -1.45
C PHE A 196 6.27 -0.93 -1.25
N ASP A 197 7.13 -0.38 -2.10
CA ASP A 197 8.57 -0.27 -1.88
C ASP A 197 8.86 1.11 -1.29
N LEU A 198 9.32 1.15 -0.02
CA LEU A 198 9.61 2.42 0.67
C LEU A 198 10.82 3.13 0.09
N LYS A 199 11.80 2.38 -0.44
CA LYS A 199 13.02 2.93 -1.01
C LYS A 199 12.74 3.60 -2.35
N GLU A 200 11.99 2.91 -3.20
CA GLU A 200 11.63 3.41 -4.53
C GLU A 200 10.41 4.35 -4.49
N GLN A 201 9.76 4.50 -3.33
CA GLN A 201 8.56 5.29 -3.10
C GLN A 201 7.46 5.00 -4.13
N LYS A 202 7.21 3.72 -4.40
CA LYS A 202 6.20 3.28 -5.37
C LYS A 202 5.30 2.19 -4.84
N GLN A 203 4.09 2.12 -5.38
CA GLN A 203 3.22 0.97 -5.21
C GLN A 203 3.73 -0.19 -6.07
N ILE A 204 3.73 -1.40 -5.51
CA ILE A 204 4.10 -2.65 -6.17
C ILE A 204 2.82 -3.33 -6.64
N LYS A 205 2.74 -3.64 -7.93
CA LYS A 205 1.69 -4.44 -8.55
C LYS A 205 2.11 -5.91 -8.65
N LEU A 206 1.17 -6.81 -8.89
CA LEU A 206 1.46 -8.24 -8.99
C LEU A 206 2.51 -8.54 -10.08
N GLU A 207 2.42 -7.86 -11.21
CA GLU A 207 3.39 -8.01 -12.30
C GLU A 207 4.80 -7.56 -11.94
N ASP A 208 4.96 -6.62 -11.01
CA ASP A 208 6.27 -6.14 -10.55
C ASP A 208 7.05 -7.23 -9.80
N LEU A 209 6.36 -8.20 -9.21
CA LEU A 209 6.97 -9.34 -8.53
C LEU A 209 7.60 -10.34 -9.49
N LEU A 210 7.13 -10.41 -10.73
CA LEU A 210 7.41 -11.49 -11.65
C LEU A 210 8.76 -11.34 -12.36
N ARG A 211 9.42 -12.44 -12.57
CA ARG A 211 10.49 -12.53 -13.58
C ARG A 211 9.89 -12.33 -14.97
N PRO A 212 10.68 -11.91 -15.96
CA PRO A 212 10.18 -11.72 -17.32
C PRO A 212 9.45 -12.97 -17.83
N GLN A 213 8.29 -12.75 -18.46
CA GLN A 213 7.47 -13.79 -19.11
C GLN A 213 6.86 -14.85 -18.17
N GLN A 214 6.88 -14.67 -16.83
CA GLN A 214 6.39 -15.66 -15.88
C GLN A 214 4.90 -15.48 -15.51
N LYS A 215 4.15 -14.59 -16.15
CA LYS A 215 2.72 -14.39 -15.85
C LYS A 215 1.89 -15.67 -16.05
N ALA A 216 2.09 -16.37 -17.16
CA ALA A 216 1.38 -17.62 -17.42
C ALA A 216 1.74 -18.74 -16.42
N ALA A 217 2.99 -18.78 -15.93
CA ALA A 217 3.39 -19.73 -14.90
C ALA A 217 2.72 -19.41 -13.57
N LEU A 218 2.66 -18.14 -13.17
CA LEU A 218 1.90 -17.72 -11.97
C LEU A 218 0.42 -18.09 -12.08
N GLU A 219 -0.21 -17.80 -13.23
CA GLU A 219 -1.63 -18.09 -13.46
C GLU A 219 -1.92 -19.59 -13.33
N LYS A 220 -1.04 -20.45 -13.86
CA LYS A 220 -1.15 -21.90 -13.70
C LYS A 220 -1.06 -22.32 -12.23
N LEU A 221 -0.09 -21.81 -11.47
CA LEU A 221 0.06 -22.11 -10.05
C LEU A 221 -1.14 -21.62 -9.24
N ALA A 222 -1.64 -20.43 -9.54
CA ALA A 222 -2.83 -19.88 -8.90
C ALA A 222 -4.08 -20.73 -9.20
N HIS A 223 -4.20 -21.25 -10.42
CA HIS A 223 -5.29 -22.17 -10.80
C HIS A 223 -5.19 -23.52 -10.05
N GLU A 224 -3.99 -24.06 -9.87
CA GLU A 224 -3.82 -25.27 -9.04
C GLU A 224 -4.18 -25.00 -7.57
N ALA A 225 -3.80 -23.82 -7.03
CA ALA A 225 -4.20 -23.41 -5.68
C ALA A 225 -5.73 -23.25 -5.57
N PHE A 226 -6.39 -22.74 -6.61
CA PHE A 226 -7.85 -22.66 -6.68
C PHE A 226 -8.50 -24.07 -6.64
N LYS A 227 -8.00 -25.01 -7.44
CA LYS A 227 -8.51 -26.39 -7.44
C LYS A 227 -8.39 -27.03 -6.05
N THR A 228 -7.23 -26.85 -5.42
CA THR A 228 -6.99 -27.32 -4.05
C THR A 228 -8.00 -26.69 -3.07
N TRP A 229 -8.21 -25.37 -3.17
CA TRP A 229 -9.16 -24.65 -2.32
C TRP A 229 -10.59 -25.16 -2.49
N VAL A 230 -11.05 -25.40 -3.73
CA VAL A 230 -12.40 -25.96 -4.01
C VAL A 230 -12.59 -27.30 -3.33
N MET A 231 -11.61 -28.19 -3.46
CA MET A 231 -11.69 -29.56 -2.91
C MET A 231 -11.56 -29.58 -1.39
N ASP A 232 -10.62 -28.85 -0.82
CA ASP A 232 -10.38 -28.79 0.64
C ASP A 232 -11.56 -28.15 1.37
N SER A 233 -12.19 -27.14 0.74
CA SER A 233 -13.37 -26.47 1.25
C SER A 233 -14.67 -27.23 0.99
N LYS A 234 -14.59 -28.38 0.29
CA LYS A 234 -15.76 -29.25 -0.06
C LYS A 234 -16.87 -28.48 -0.76
N LEU A 235 -16.50 -27.61 -1.69
CA LEU A 235 -17.47 -26.77 -2.43
C LEU A 235 -18.15 -27.53 -3.57
N ALA A 236 -17.51 -28.58 -4.08
CA ALA A 236 -18.07 -29.50 -5.09
C ALA A 236 -17.35 -30.85 -5.01
N ASP A 237 -17.94 -31.86 -5.62
CA ASP A 237 -17.35 -33.21 -5.73
C ASP A 237 -16.23 -33.23 -6.80
N ASN A 238 -16.29 -32.32 -7.77
CA ASN A 238 -15.23 -32.11 -8.76
C ASN A 238 -15.10 -30.64 -9.15
N VAL A 239 -13.87 -30.24 -9.51
CA VAL A 239 -13.53 -28.86 -9.82
C VAL A 239 -14.16 -28.39 -11.13
N ALA A 240 -14.25 -29.27 -12.14
CA ALA A 240 -14.76 -28.88 -13.46
C ALA A 240 -16.24 -28.43 -13.40
N ASP A 241 -17.04 -29.06 -12.56
CA ASP A 241 -18.43 -28.68 -12.34
C ASP A 241 -18.52 -27.34 -11.57
N TYR A 242 -17.62 -27.14 -10.59
CA TYR A 242 -17.55 -25.89 -9.87
C TYR A 242 -17.19 -24.70 -10.77
N GLU A 243 -16.21 -24.87 -11.65
CA GLU A 243 -15.73 -23.84 -12.57
C GLU A 243 -16.76 -23.40 -13.63
N GLN A 244 -17.78 -24.22 -13.90
CA GLN A 244 -18.87 -23.82 -14.79
C GLN A 244 -19.67 -22.64 -14.20
N ALA A 245 -19.86 -22.61 -12.89
CA ALA A 245 -20.55 -21.52 -12.19
C ALA A 245 -19.60 -20.44 -11.67
N TRP A 246 -18.41 -20.83 -11.25
CA TRP A 246 -17.40 -19.98 -10.61
C TRP A 246 -16.04 -20.14 -11.27
N PRO A 247 -15.85 -19.59 -12.48
CA PRO A 247 -14.60 -19.76 -13.22
C PRO A 247 -13.44 -19.09 -12.49
N PHE A 248 -12.28 -19.78 -12.51
CA PHE A 248 -11.07 -19.21 -11.98
C PHE A 248 -10.69 -17.90 -12.68
N LYS A 249 -10.22 -16.92 -11.89
CA LYS A 249 -9.61 -15.66 -12.35
C LYS A 249 -8.37 -15.39 -11.52
N LEU A 250 -7.30 -14.92 -12.16
CA LEU A 250 -6.12 -14.47 -11.42
C LEU A 250 -6.43 -13.13 -10.74
N SER A 251 -6.37 -13.08 -9.41
CA SER A 251 -6.56 -11.85 -8.66
C SER A 251 -5.30 -10.99 -8.68
N ASN A 252 -5.48 -9.68 -8.86
CA ASN A 252 -4.43 -8.67 -8.67
C ASN A 252 -4.35 -8.16 -7.23
N ASN A 253 -5.26 -8.57 -6.36
CA ASN A 253 -5.28 -8.26 -4.96
C ASN A 253 -4.45 -9.29 -4.20
N PHE A 254 -3.26 -8.91 -3.75
CA PHE A 254 -2.28 -9.86 -3.22
C PHE A 254 -1.49 -9.30 -2.04
N LEU A 255 -0.89 -10.21 -1.28
CA LEU A 255 0.16 -9.90 -0.31
C LEU A 255 1.21 -11.01 -0.28
N LEU A 256 2.44 -10.65 0.10
CA LEU A 256 3.51 -11.61 0.41
C LEU A 256 3.37 -12.04 1.87
N GLY A 257 2.79 -13.22 2.10
CA GLY A 257 2.64 -13.80 3.43
C GLY A 257 3.90 -14.52 3.91
N GLU A 258 3.87 -15.09 5.11
CA GLU A 258 5.02 -15.85 5.65
C GLU A 258 5.32 -17.14 4.86
N GLN A 259 4.30 -17.79 4.34
CA GLN A 259 4.42 -19.09 3.67
C GLN A 259 4.41 -19.00 2.13
N GLY A 260 3.96 -17.90 1.56
CA GLY A 260 3.82 -17.75 0.11
C GLY A 260 3.14 -16.47 -0.32
N LEU A 261 2.91 -16.39 -1.62
CA LEU A 261 2.06 -15.38 -2.23
C LEU A 261 0.60 -15.71 -1.94
N ILE A 262 -0.11 -14.77 -1.36
CA ILE A 262 -1.54 -14.89 -1.08
C ILE A 262 -2.29 -14.02 -2.08
N LEU A 263 -3.22 -14.64 -2.82
CA LEU A 263 -4.18 -13.96 -3.69
C LEU A 263 -5.50 -13.85 -2.95
N GLN A 264 -5.98 -12.63 -2.74
CA GLN A 264 -7.23 -12.34 -2.07
C GLN A 264 -8.34 -12.13 -3.10
N TYR A 265 -9.51 -12.68 -2.80
CA TYR A 265 -10.71 -12.51 -3.61
C TYR A 265 -11.81 -11.81 -2.81
N GLY A 266 -12.67 -11.10 -3.51
CA GLY A 266 -13.89 -10.53 -2.98
C GLY A 266 -15.04 -11.55 -2.93
N GLU A 267 -16.14 -11.12 -2.33
CA GLU A 267 -17.39 -11.86 -2.37
C GLU A 267 -17.85 -12.07 -3.82
N TYR A 268 -18.37 -13.24 -4.14
CA TYR A 268 -18.87 -13.62 -5.48
C TYR A 268 -17.80 -13.64 -6.60
N GLU A 269 -16.53 -13.49 -6.31
CA GLU A 269 -15.49 -13.46 -7.35
C GLU A 269 -15.14 -14.85 -7.88
N ILE A 270 -14.99 -15.83 -6.97
CA ILE A 270 -14.67 -17.23 -7.30
C ILE A 270 -15.53 -18.23 -6.52
N GLY A 271 -16.64 -17.79 -5.91
CA GLY A 271 -17.55 -18.64 -5.17
C GLY A 271 -18.76 -17.88 -4.65
N PRO A 272 -19.79 -18.57 -4.12
CA PRO A 272 -21.00 -17.95 -3.58
C PRO A 272 -20.68 -17.16 -2.29
N TYR A 273 -21.59 -16.28 -1.88
CA TYR A 273 -21.47 -15.44 -0.69
C TYR A 273 -21.01 -16.19 0.57
N VAL A 274 -21.49 -17.40 0.76
CA VAL A 274 -21.18 -18.22 1.95
C VAL A 274 -19.69 -18.54 2.11
N VAL A 275 -18.89 -18.49 1.05
CA VAL A 275 -17.43 -18.70 1.15
C VAL A 275 -16.69 -17.46 1.62
N GLY A 276 -17.37 -16.32 1.74
CA GLY A 276 -16.82 -15.05 2.23
C GLY A 276 -15.76 -14.47 1.31
N LEU A 277 -14.56 -14.21 1.86
CA LEU A 277 -13.43 -13.61 1.16
C LEU A 277 -12.34 -14.67 0.93
N PRO A 278 -12.38 -15.45 -0.17
CA PRO A 278 -11.43 -16.54 -0.42
C PRO A 278 -9.99 -16.06 -0.52
N ARG A 279 -9.05 -16.91 -0.08
CA ARG A 279 -7.61 -16.69 -0.20
C ARG A 279 -6.96 -17.92 -0.81
N LEU A 280 -6.24 -17.72 -1.90
CA LEU A 280 -5.41 -18.76 -2.49
C LEU A 280 -3.95 -18.51 -2.08
N VAL A 281 -3.31 -19.53 -1.53
CA VAL A 281 -1.91 -19.46 -1.09
C VAL A 281 -1.06 -20.27 -2.06
N ILE A 282 -0.05 -19.63 -2.64
CA ILE A 282 0.95 -20.26 -3.49
C ILE A 282 2.26 -20.27 -2.72
N PRO A 283 2.74 -21.46 -2.26
CA PRO A 283 3.94 -21.58 -1.46
C PRO A 283 5.20 -21.07 -2.18
N TYR A 284 6.16 -20.52 -1.43
CA TYR A 284 7.40 -19.98 -1.99
C TYR A 284 8.29 -20.99 -2.70
N ASP A 285 8.23 -22.27 -2.32
CA ASP A 285 8.97 -23.34 -3.01
C ASP A 285 8.52 -23.54 -4.46
N GLN A 286 7.24 -23.26 -4.78
CA GLN A 286 6.69 -23.29 -6.12
C GLN A 286 6.96 -22.00 -6.91
N LEU A 287 7.37 -20.92 -6.24
CA LEU A 287 7.53 -19.59 -6.82
C LEU A 287 8.99 -19.22 -7.15
N GLN A 288 9.96 -20.12 -6.92
CA GLN A 288 11.38 -19.86 -7.08
C GLN A 288 11.78 -19.39 -8.47
N ASP A 289 11.15 -19.95 -9.51
CA ASP A 289 11.39 -19.57 -10.90
C ASP A 289 10.39 -18.53 -11.45
N VAL A 290 9.40 -18.15 -10.65
CA VAL A 290 8.31 -17.24 -11.03
C VAL A 290 8.55 -15.83 -10.51
N LEU A 291 8.87 -15.70 -9.22
CA LEU A 291 9.14 -14.41 -8.60
C LEU A 291 10.61 -14.01 -8.76
N LYS A 292 10.85 -12.71 -8.80
CA LYS A 292 12.19 -12.15 -8.66
C LYS A 292 12.75 -12.51 -7.29
N GLU A 293 14.05 -12.78 -7.22
CA GLU A 293 14.75 -13.23 -6.02
C GLU A 293 14.55 -12.27 -4.83
N GLU A 294 14.48 -10.99 -5.07
CA GLU A 294 14.28 -9.96 -4.05
C GLU A 294 12.93 -10.03 -3.31
N TYR A 295 11.95 -10.78 -3.84
CA TYR A 295 10.63 -11.00 -3.24
C TYR A 295 10.48 -12.40 -2.63
N LEU A 296 11.48 -13.23 -2.73
CA LEU A 296 11.52 -14.53 -2.08
C LEU A 296 12.08 -14.41 -0.65
N PRO A 297 11.65 -15.28 0.28
CA PRO A 297 12.21 -15.29 1.62
C PRO A 297 13.72 -15.52 1.58
N GLN A 298 14.49 -14.61 2.19
CA GLN A 298 15.91 -14.83 2.34
C GLN A 298 16.16 -16.00 3.29
N PRO A 299 17.14 -16.90 3.01
CA PRO A 299 17.52 -17.95 3.93
C PRO A 299 17.84 -17.33 5.30
N LYS A 300 17.15 -17.76 6.35
CA LYS A 300 17.49 -17.32 7.71
C LYS A 300 18.97 -17.67 7.93
N ALA A 301 19.79 -16.67 8.21
CA ALA A 301 21.20 -16.88 8.55
C ALA A 301 21.27 -17.96 9.64
N LYS A 302 21.97 -19.08 9.35
CA LYS A 302 22.18 -20.17 10.30
C LYS A 302 22.79 -19.54 11.55
N PRO A 303 22.24 -19.75 12.77
CA PRO A 303 22.84 -19.20 13.96
C PRO A 303 24.30 -19.64 14.01
N ALA A 304 25.22 -18.69 14.15
CA ALA A 304 26.63 -18.96 14.26
C ALA A 304 26.79 -19.99 15.39
N SER A 305 27.32 -21.18 15.08
CA SER A 305 27.59 -22.20 16.07
C SER A 305 28.51 -21.58 17.13
N ALA A 306 28.03 -21.57 18.37
CA ALA A 306 28.81 -21.10 19.49
C ALA A 306 30.16 -21.84 19.51
N PRO A 307 31.29 -21.14 19.77
CA PRO A 307 32.58 -21.78 19.83
C PRO A 307 32.56 -22.82 20.94
N VAL A 308 32.85 -24.08 20.59
CA VAL A 308 33.03 -25.17 21.53
C VAL A 308 34.20 -24.78 22.43
N ALA A 309 33.92 -24.48 23.71
CA ALA A 309 34.96 -24.30 24.73
C ALA A 309 35.75 -25.61 24.84
N LYS A 310 37.01 -25.58 24.41
CA LYS A 310 37.94 -26.65 24.70
C LYS A 310 38.12 -26.69 26.22
N SER A 311 37.61 -27.71 26.86
CA SER A 311 37.98 -28.07 28.24
C SER A 311 39.45 -28.44 28.24
N ALA A 312 40.29 -27.63 28.91
CA ALA A 312 41.63 -27.98 29.27
C ALA A 312 41.53 -29.04 30.39
N GLY A 313 42.03 -30.24 30.10
CA GLY A 313 42.30 -31.26 31.10
C GLY A 313 43.70 -31.07 31.69
#